data_777e46185171ef40d32a44dfe9c2a3d7
#
_entry.id   777e46185171ef40d32a44dfe9c2a3d7
#
_cell.length_a   1.000
_cell.length_b   1.000
_cell.length_c   1.000
_cell.angle_alpha   90.00
_cell.angle_beta   90.00
_cell.angle_gamma   90.00
#
_symmetry.space_group_name_H-M   'P 1'
#
loop_
_entity.id
_entity.type
_entity.pdbx_description
1 polymer ?
#
loop_
_entity_poly.entity_id
_entity_poly.type
_entity_poly.pdbx_seq_one_letter_code
_entity_poly.pdbx_strand_id
1 'polypeptide(L)'
;MNRTARWALVSASVVIFCYAGIGHVLGRTTDDQAYKSLTVYGEVLQKIQSDYVDDPNMKVVTAGALHGLLESLDTQSSYFTPHEYEDYKKKLQNPGTGETGLTLSKRFGYVIVISVLPDSPAAKAGIHSGDIFESIAGFATREMSVGQATNLLTGTPGTGVKVGVIRRGKPDPDDVEIVREKLSPQKMLVQKADPDVLVLRLRSLDPGRADEIRNRLTEAQSQGIHKVILDLRECGRGPVSEAVATARLFISSGTIATLRGQTVSNQVFSAEPNRVVWRGPVSLLTDATTSGAAEVLASAMVSNHRGDVVGERTFGLASEQKLITLDDGSALILTVANYYNPDGKSILEEGVVPTETVRAVAQDDAESDGANDGGAAPQQQSPSDPSLGPRPLSPEDQIYRKALELLNAPPVKKAA
;
A
#
# COMPACT_ATOMS: atom_id res chain seq x y z
N MET A 1 71.42 -4.80 17.03
CA MET A 1 70.18 -5.08 16.28
C MET A 1 70.57 -5.49 14.88
N ASN A 2 70.32 -6.77 14.51
CA ASN A 2 70.74 -7.34 13.24
C ASN A 2 70.06 -6.65 12.06
N ARG A 3 70.77 -6.57 10.92
CA ARG A 3 70.28 -5.93 9.69
C ARG A 3 68.90 -6.44 9.24
N THR A 4 68.61 -7.73 9.48
CA THR A 4 67.31 -8.37 9.20
C THR A 4 66.18 -7.86 10.09
N ALA A 5 66.45 -7.59 11.41
CA ALA A 5 65.45 -7.04 12.31
C ALA A 5 65.09 -5.58 11.99
N ARG A 6 66.02 -4.78 11.44
CA ARG A 6 65.72 -3.43 10.98
C ARG A 6 64.81 -3.44 9.73
N TRP A 7 65.04 -4.33 8.79
CA TRP A 7 64.22 -4.46 7.59
C TRP A 7 62.81 -4.99 7.93
N ALA A 8 62.71 -5.91 8.88
CA ALA A 8 61.39 -6.39 9.36
C ALA A 8 60.56 -5.30 10.06
N LEU A 9 61.21 -4.42 10.82
CA LEU A 9 60.57 -3.26 11.47
C LEU A 9 60.09 -2.21 10.44
N VAL A 10 60.90 -1.92 9.43
CA VAL A 10 60.55 -0.98 8.34
C VAL A 10 59.39 -1.52 7.51
N SER A 11 59.42 -2.80 7.14
CA SER A 11 58.30 -3.40 6.38
C SER A 11 57.02 -3.46 7.19
N ALA A 12 57.06 -3.77 8.47
CA ALA A 12 55.88 -3.74 9.33
C ALA A 12 55.29 -2.33 9.49
N SER A 13 56.16 -1.30 9.59
CA SER A 13 55.71 0.10 9.67
C SER A 13 55.04 0.56 8.36
N VAL A 14 55.57 0.15 7.19
CA VAL A 14 54.99 0.47 5.89
C VAL A 14 53.63 -0.23 5.73
N VAL A 15 53.48 -1.48 6.14
CA VAL A 15 52.21 -2.20 6.09
C VAL A 15 51.16 -1.55 6.98
N ILE A 16 51.54 -1.13 8.20
CA ILE A 16 50.62 -0.43 9.12
C ILE A 16 50.22 0.93 8.55
N PHE A 17 51.17 1.67 7.93
CA PHE A 17 50.90 2.94 7.29
C PHE A 17 49.97 2.81 6.07
N CYS A 18 50.19 1.78 5.24
CA CYS A 18 49.28 1.44 4.14
C CYS A 18 47.88 1.05 4.63
N TYR A 19 47.81 0.23 5.69
CA TYR A 19 46.55 -0.17 6.26
C TYR A 19 45.76 1.02 6.86
N ALA A 20 46.46 1.91 7.57
CA ALA A 20 45.88 3.14 8.10
C ALA A 20 45.45 4.11 6.96
N GLY A 21 46.25 4.21 5.89
CA GLY A 21 45.93 5.01 4.71
C GLY A 21 44.73 4.49 3.95
N ILE A 22 44.64 3.18 3.73
CA ILE A 22 43.50 2.54 3.06
C ILE A 22 42.24 2.63 3.90
N GLY A 23 42.35 2.41 5.24
CA GLY A 23 41.23 2.57 6.17
C GLY A 23 40.71 4.01 6.20
N HIS A 24 41.58 4.99 6.08
CA HIS A 24 41.22 6.42 6.08
C HIS A 24 40.57 6.87 4.76
N VAL A 25 40.93 6.26 3.63
CA VAL A 25 40.35 6.54 2.30
C VAL A 25 39.01 5.82 2.12
N LEU A 26 38.87 4.59 2.58
CA LEU A 26 37.62 3.81 2.48
C LEU A 26 36.55 4.25 3.50
N GLY A 27 36.94 4.82 4.66
CA GLY A 27 36.02 5.33 5.68
C GLY A 27 35.44 6.73 5.38
N ARG A 28 36.02 7.48 4.43
CA ARG A 28 35.66 8.90 4.24
C ARG A 28 34.51 9.15 3.24
N THR A 29 34.08 8.21 2.43
CA THR A 29 33.20 8.54 1.30
C THR A 29 31.71 8.52 1.62
N THR A 30 31.27 7.83 2.64
CA THR A 30 29.83 7.77 3.03
C THR A 30 29.49 8.69 4.19
N ASP A 31 30.41 8.84 5.16
CA ASP A 31 30.21 9.73 6.32
C ASP A 31 30.24 11.23 5.95
N ASP A 32 31.09 11.63 5.00
CA ASP A 32 31.32 13.05 4.67
C ASP A 32 30.08 13.74 4.05
N GLN A 33 29.26 13.01 3.29
CA GLN A 33 28.01 13.56 2.73
C GLN A 33 26.91 13.70 3.77
N ALA A 34 26.75 12.71 4.65
CA ALA A 34 25.77 12.76 5.72
C ALA A 34 26.08 13.90 6.71
N TYR A 35 27.35 14.07 7.09
CA TYR A 35 27.78 15.19 7.94
C TYR A 35 27.59 16.56 7.31
N LYS A 36 27.84 16.70 6.00
CA LYS A 36 27.57 17.96 5.27
C LYS A 36 26.08 18.32 5.29
N SER A 37 25.21 17.33 5.05
CA SER A 37 23.76 17.54 5.07
C SER A 37 23.29 17.95 6.47
N LEU A 38 23.79 17.32 7.53
CA LEU A 38 23.48 17.68 8.91
C LEU A 38 24.00 19.11 9.26
N THR A 39 25.17 19.48 8.76
CA THR A 39 25.71 20.84 8.96
C THR A 39 24.81 21.90 8.32
N VAL A 40 24.40 21.66 7.05
CA VAL A 40 23.48 22.59 6.35
C VAL A 40 22.14 22.65 7.09
N TYR A 41 21.60 21.51 7.54
CA TYR A 41 20.36 21.47 8.29
C TYR A 41 20.46 22.28 9.59
N GLY A 42 21.56 22.10 10.35
CA GLY A 42 21.82 22.86 11.56
C GLY A 42 21.98 24.38 11.30
N GLU A 43 22.66 24.77 10.22
CA GLU A 43 22.80 26.17 9.80
C GLU A 43 21.45 26.80 9.47
N VAL A 44 20.59 26.08 8.74
CA VAL A 44 19.21 26.54 8.41
C VAL A 44 18.40 26.77 9.68
N LEU A 45 18.41 25.81 10.62
CA LEU A 45 17.71 25.97 11.90
C LEU A 45 18.22 27.13 12.70
N GLN A 46 19.55 27.34 12.74
CA GLN A 46 20.16 28.52 13.42
C GLN A 46 19.74 29.83 12.77
N LYS A 47 19.71 29.90 11.43
CA LYS A 47 19.25 31.07 10.69
C LYS A 47 17.78 31.37 10.96
N ILE A 48 16.93 30.38 10.98
CA ILE A 48 15.51 30.52 11.33
C ILE A 48 15.40 31.11 12.74
N GLN A 49 16.14 30.59 13.70
CA GLN A 49 16.11 31.05 15.09
C GLN A 49 16.64 32.48 15.26
N SER A 50 17.67 32.89 14.49
CA SER A 50 18.29 34.21 14.64
C SER A 50 17.67 35.29 13.78
N ASP A 51 17.19 34.96 12.59
CA ASP A 51 16.90 35.95 11.54
C ASP A 51 15.41 35.99 11.14
N TYR A 52 14.57 35.07 11.67
CA TYR A 52 13.14 35.08 11.38
C TYR A 52 12.46 36.30 11.98
N VAL A 53 11.41 36.83 11.32
CA VAL A 53 10.73 38.09 11.67
C VAL A 53 10.17 38.12 13.10
N ASP A 54 9.74 36.99 13.63
CA ASP A 54 9.23 36.80 15.00
C ASP A 54 10.02 35.71 15.70
N ASP A 55 9.86 35.54 17.03
CA ASP A 55 10.46 34.41 17.78
C ASP A 55 9.83 33.09 17.39
N PRO A 56 10.53 32.21 16.63
CA PRO A 56 9.93 31.01 16.08
C PRO A 56 9.78 29.92 17.14
N ASN A 57 8.64 29.20 17.12
CA ASN A 57 8.51 27.98 17.89
C ASN A 57 9.36 26.87 17.24
N MET A 58 10.61 26.72 17.70
CA MET A 58 11.55 25.75 17.14
C MET A 58 11.07 24.29 17.23
N LYS A 59 10.18 23.95 18.19
CA LYS A 59 9.59 22.59 18.25
C LYS A 59 8.69 22.34 17.05
N VAL A 60 7.86 23.32 16.70
CA VAL A 60 6.97 23.24 15.53
C VAL A 60 7.77 23.21 14.23
N VAL A 61 8.79 24.08 14.12
CA VAL A 61 9.67 24.12 12.94
C VAL A 61 10.40 22.78 12.75
N THR A 62 10.97 22.21 13.81
CA THR A 62 11.66 20.92 13.75
C THR A 62 10.70 19.78 13.39
N ALA A 63 9.51 19.74 13.99
CA ALA A 63 8.50 18.72 13.66
C ALA A 63 8.11 18.81 12.18
N GLY A 64 7.80 20.00 11.67
CA GLY A 64 7.48 20.22 10.26
C GLY A 64 8.60 19.77 9.31
N ALA A 65 9.86 20.06 9.66
CA ALA A 65 11.02 19.63 8.88
C ALA A 65 11.16 18.08 8.87
N LEU A 66 10.94 17.40 10.01
CA LEU A 66 10.98 15.94 10.11
C LEU A 66 9.81 15.29 9.34
N HIS A 67 8.63 15.89 9.36
CA HIS A 67 7.51 15.45 8.53
C HIS A 67 7.88 15.50 7.04
N GLY A 68 8.39 16.65 6.56
CA GLY A 68 8.83 16.80 5.17
C GLY A 68 9.95 15.84 4.78
N LEU A 69 10.87 15.54 5.70
CA LEU A 69 11.93 14.57 5.48
C LEU A 69 11.37 13.17 5.22
N LEU A 70 10.43 12.69 6.05
CA LEU A 70 9.82 11.37 5.89
C LEU A 70 8.93 11.31 4.64
N GLU A 71 8.15 12.36 4.39
CA GLU A 71 7.29 12.46 3.21
C GLU A 71 8.08 12.44 1.89
N SER A 72 9.34 12.91 1.90
CA SER A 72 10.21 12.85 0.71
C SER A 72 10.71 11.43 0.38
N LEU A 73 10.57 10.47 1.28
CA LEU A 73 10.95 9.07 1.03
C LEU A 73 9.82 8.31 0.34
N ASP A 74 8.64 8.33 0.92
CA ASP A 74 7.41 7.71 0.42
C ASP A 74 6.18 8.25 1.16
N THR A 75 4.99 7.87 0.70
CA THR A 75 3.72 8.34 1.28
C THR A 75 3.32 7.62 2.58
N GLN A 76 3.96 6.51 2.93
CA GLN A 76 3.61 5.70 4.10
C GLN A 76 4.52 5.98 5.31
N SER A 77 5.73 6.50 5.07
CA SER A 77 6.65 6.89 6.14
C SER A 77 6.13 8.12 6.87
N SER A 78 6.21 8.12 8.20
CA SER A 78 5.59 9.14 9.04
C SER A 78 6.44 9.44 10.27
N TYR A 79 6.48 10.70 10.70
CA TYR A 79 7.05 11.12 11.97
C TYR A 79 5.92 11.41 12.96
N PHE A 80 6.10 11.02 14.21
CA PHE A 80 5.25 11.38 15.34
C PHE A 80 6.06 12.15 16.37
N THR A 81 5.59 13.31 16.77
CA THR A 81 6.08 14.00 17.96
C THR A 81 5.89 13.14 19.21
N PRO A 82 6.58 13.41 20.34
CA PRO A 82 6.39 12.65 21.57
C PRO A 82 4.94 12.56 22.03
N HIS A 83 4.18 13.64 21.89
CA HIS A 83 2.76 13.68 22.25
C HIS A 83 1.90 12.80 21.34
N GLU A 84 2.09 12.89 20.02
CA GLU A 84 1.36 12.08 19.03
C GLU A 84 1.69 10.59 19.18
N TYR A 85 2.98 10.28 19.48
CA TYR A 85 3.38 8.90 19.69
C TYR A 85 2.77 8.29 20.97
N GLU A 86 2.69 9.05 22.05
CA GLU A 86 2.00 8.60 23.28
C GLU A 86 0.51 8.31 23.03
N ASP A 87 -0.18 9.16 22.26
CA ASP A 87 -1.56 8.93 21.86
C ASP A 87 -1.69 7.69 20.96
N TYR A 88 -0.84 7.59 19.94
CA TYR A 88 -0.77 6.44 19.04
C TYR A 88 -0.53 5.12 19.78
N LYS A 89 0.43 5.11 20.72
CA LYS A 89 0.76 3.94 21.53
C LYS A 89 -0.41 3.49 22.41
N LYS A 90 -1.12 4.44 23.05
CA LYS A 90 -2.32 4.13 23.83
C LYS A 90 -3.41 3.48 22.98
N LYS A 91 -3.64 3.99 21.77
CA LYS A 91 -4.61 3.43 20.84
C LYS A 91 -4.20 2.04 20.36
N LEU A 92 -2.93 1.85 20.03
CA LEU A 92 -2.40 0.57 19.57
C LEU A 92 -2.51 -0.53 20.63
N GLN A 93 -2.31 -0.19 21.91
CA GLN A 93 -2.40 -1.12 23.02
C GLN A 93 -3.84 -1.43 23.46
N ASN A 94 -4.82 -0.65 23.00
CA ASN A 94 -6.22 -0.84 23.35
C ASN A 94 -6.95 -1.68 22.28
N PRO A 95 -7.28 -2.95 22.55
CA PRO A 95 -7.97 -3.82 21.57
C PRO A 95 -9.42 -3.38 21.31
N GLY A 96 -9.92 -2.42 22.08
CA GLY A 96 -11.24 -1.80 21.92
C GLY A 96 -11.23 -0.50 21.12
N THR A 97 -10.10 -0.13 20.52
CA THR A 97 -9.99 1.10 19.73
C THR A 97 -10.94 1.08 18.53
N GLY A 98 -11.64 2.20 18.33
CA GLY A 98 -12.53 2.41 17.18
C GLY A 98 -11.76 2.92 15.98
N GLU A 99 -12.19 2.50 14.81
CA GLU A 99 -11.65 2.87 13.51
C GLU A 99 -12.76 3.44 12.61
N THR A 100 -12.38 4.02 11.49
CA THR A 100 -13.31 4.53 10.47
C THR A 100 -13.51 3.59 9.28
N GLY A 101 -12.60 2.63 9.06
CA GLY A 101 -12.66 1.66 7.96
C GLY A 101 -12.09 2.18 6.65
N LEU A 102 -11.13 3.11 6.71
CA LEU A 102 -10.48 3.71 5.56
C LEU A 102 -9.09 3.13 5.33
N THR A 103 -8.70 3.01 4.06
CA THR A 103 -7.32 2.89 3.63
C THR A 103 -6.93 4.21 2.98
N LEU A 104 -5.83 4.81 3.43
CA LEU A 104 -5.41 6.15 3.05
C LEU A 104 -4.06 6.14 2.34
N SER A 105 -3.84 7.15 1.50
CA SER A 105 -2.53 7.53 0.99
C SER A 105 -2.44 9.05 0.87
N LYS A 106 -1.34 9.56 0.30
CA LYS A 106 -1.15 10.98 0.03
C LYS A 106 -0.93 11.20 -1.47
N ARG A 107 -1.60 12.17 -2.05
CA ARG A 107 -1.42 12.55 -3.45
C ARG A 107 -1.59 14.04 -3.59
N PHE A 108 -0.70 14.70 -4.34
CA PHE A 108 -0.69 16.16 -4.53
C PHE A 108 -0.69 16.96 -3.21
N GLY A 109 -0.05 16.41 -2.19
CA GLY A 109 0.02 17.02 -0.85
C GLY A 109 -1.22 16.79 0.02
N TYR A 110 -2.29 16.18 -0.45
CA TYR A 110 -3.49 15.89 0.34
C TYR A 110 -3.62 14.41 0.70
N VAL A 111 -4.27 14.14 1.82
CA VAL A 111 -4.70 12.78 2.17
C VAL A 111 -5.87 12.38 1.28
N ILE A 112 -5.76 11.23 0.63
CA ILE A 112 -6.79 10.66 -0.23
C ILE A 112 -7.28 9.32 0.30
N VAL A 113 -8.55 9.03 0.05
CA VAL A 113 -9.17 7.74 0.37
C VAL A 113 -8.92 6.77 -0.78
N ILE A 114 -8.16 5.70 -0.52
CA ILE A 114 -7.92 4.62 -1.48
C ILE A 114 -9.11 3.68 -1.54
N SER A 115 -9.47 3.12 -0.38
CA SER A 115 -10.61 2.22 -0.27
C SER A 115 -11.39 2.47 1.01
N VAL A 116 -12.68 2.17 0.95
CA VAL A 116 -13.62 2.26 2.06
C VAL A 116 -14.15 0.88 2.35
N LEU A 117 -13.96 0.42 3.58
CA LEU A 117 -14.46 -0.88 3.98
C LEU A 117 -16.00 -0.86 4.02
N PRO A 118 -16.70 -1.80 3.36
CA PRO A 118 -18.15 -1.85 3.38
C PRO A 118 -18.72 -1.92 4.79
N ASP A 119 -19.86 -1.30 5.00
CA ASP A 119 -20.57 -1.21 6.30
C ASP A 119 -19.75 -0.54 7.42
N SER A 120 -18.59 0.03 7.09
CA SER A 120 -17.77 0.78 8.04
C SER A 120 -18.39 2.14 8.40
N PRO A 121 -17.91 2.79 9.47
CA PRO A 121 -18.30 4.16 9.80
C PRO A 121 -18.13 5.15 8.67
N ALA A 122 -17.02 5.05 7.91
CA ALA A 122 -16.79 5.93 6.78
C ALA A 122 -17.79 5.67 5.64
N ALA A 123 -18.10 4.40 5.34
CA ALA A 123 -19.14 4.06 4.36
C ALA A 123 -20.50 4.59 4.76
N LYS A 124 -20.90 4.43 6.05
CA LYS A 124 -22.15 4.97 6.60
C LYS A 124 -22.21 6.50 6.56
N ALA A 125 -21.08 7.18 6.68
CA ALA A 125 -20.94 8.62 6.56
C ALA A 125 -20.91 9.12 5.10
N GLY A 126 -21.00 8.24 4.12
CA GLY A 126 -20.98 8.59 2.69
C GLY A 126 -19.60 8.98 2.18
N ILE A 127 -18.52 8.47 2.78
CA ILE A 127 -17.17 8.59 2.24
C ILE A 127 -16.96 7.53 1.16
N HIS A 128 -16.31 7.92 0.06
CA HIS A 128 -16.05 7.07 -1.09
C HIS A 128 -14.55 7.01 -1.43
N SER A 129 -14.17 5.98 -2.15
CA SER A 129 -12.83 5.89 -2.73
C SER A 129 -12.60 7.04 -3.70
N GLY A 130 -11.44 7.69 -3.60
CA GLY A 130 -11.09 8.88 -4.37
C GLY A 130 -11.45 10.20 -3.70
N ASP A 131 -12.21 10.20 -2.59
CA ASP A 131 -12.44 11.41 -1.80
C ASP A 131 -11.10 11.97 -1.30
N ILE A 132 -10.98 13.29 -1.32
CA ILE A 132 -9.81 14.01 -0.83
C ILE A 132 -10.18 14.65 0.51
N PHE A 133 -9.41 14.37 1.54
CA PHE A 133 -9.57 15.06 2.80
C PHE A 133 -8.75 16.35 2.80
N GLU A 134 -9.43 17.47 2.87
CA GLU A 134 -8.82 18.79 3.05
C GLU A 134 -8.38 18.97 4.51
N SER A 135 -9.22 18.52 5.46
CA SER A 135 -8.95 18.60 6.89
C SER A 135 -9.45 17.35 7.63
N ILE A 136 -8.80 17.03 8.75
CA ILE A 136 -9.19 15.98 9.70
C ILE A 136 -9.11 16.56 11.11
N ALA A 137 -10.21 16.51 11.85
CA ALA A 137 -10.33 17.07 13.21
C ALA A 137 -9.91 18.55 13.30
N GLY A 138 -10.12 19.32 12.23
CA GLY A 138 -9.74 20.73 12.12
C GLY A 138 -8.31 21.00 11.71
N PHE A 139 -7.48 19.98 11.45
CA PHE A 139 -6.11 20.13 10.96
C PHE A 139 -6.04 19.91 9.46
N ALA A 140 -5.35 20.79 8.73
CA ALA A 140 -5.16 20.68 7.29
C ALA A 140 -4.33 19.42 6.94
N THR A 141 -4.80 18.62 5.97
CA THR A 141 -4.12 17.37 5.61
C THR A 141 -2.83 17.57 4.82
N ARG A 142 -2.61 18.77 4.26
CA ARG A 142 -1.34 19.11 3.59
C ARG A 142 -0.15 19.02 4.53
N GLU A 143 -0.36 19.32 5.81
CA GLU A 143 0.69 19.42 6.82
C GLU A 143 0.85 18.12 7.63
N MET A 144 0.08 17.07 7.32
CA MET A 144 0.14 15.81 8.06
C MET A 144 0.53 14.63 7.18
N SER A 145 1.19 13.65 7.80
CA SER A 145 1.49 12.37 7.19
C SER A 145 0.26 11.45 7.20
N VAL A 146 0.30 10.35 6.40
CA VAL A 146 -0.74 9.32 6.41
C VAL A 146 -0.86 8.68 7.80
N GLY A 147 0.25 8.48 8.51
CA GLY A 147 0.24 7.95 9.87
C GLY A 147 -0.49 8.85 10.85
N GLN A 148 -0.26 10.17 10.80
CA GLN A 148 -0.99 11.14 11.61
C GLN A 148 -2.48 11.17 11.27
N ALA A 149 -2.82 11.20 9.97
CA ALA A 149 -4.21 11.14 9.51
C ALA A 149 -4.92 9.89 10.06
N THR A 150 -4.28 8.72 9.96
CA THR A 150 -4.81 7.47 10.50
C THR A 150 -4.96 7.53 12.01
N ASN A 151 -3.99 8.10 12.73
CA ASN A 151 -4.09 8.27 14.18
C ASN A 151 -5.25 9.18 14.60
N LEU A 152 -5.49 10.28 13.88
CA LEU A 152 -6.61 11.17 14.14
C LEU A 152 -7.97 10.50 13.86
N LEU A 153 -8.05 9.65 12.83
CA LEU A 153 -9.26 8.91 12.49
C LEU A 153 -9.53 7.72 13.42
N THR A 154 -8.55 7.31 14.19
CA THR A 154 -8.64 6.23 15.17
C THR A 154 -8.86 6.78 16.57
N GLY A 155 -9.69 6.14 17.41
CA GLY A 155 -9.95 6.62 18.77
C GLY A 155 -10.97 5.81 19.53
N THR A 156 -11.61 6.41 20.55
CA THR A 156 -12.63 5.73 21.35
C THR A 156 -13.88 5.46 20.50
N PRO A 157 -14.41 4.21 20.51
CA PRO A 157 -15.66 3.91 19.83
C PRO A 157 -16.80 4.81 20.29
N GLY A 158 -17.67 5.22 19.35
CA GLY A 158 -18.79 6.13 19.62
C GLY A 158 -18.41 7.61 19.59
N THR A 159 -17.13 7.96 19.45
CA THR A 159 -16.71 9.37 19.27
C THR A 159 -16.70 9.77 17.80
N GLY A 160 -17.15 10.98 17.48
CA GLY A 160 -17.12 11.55 16.15
C GLY A 160 -15.74 12.14 15.79
N VAL A 161 -15.37 12.09 14.52
CA VAL A 161 -14.29 12.87 13.93
C VAL A 161 -14.84 13.61 12.72
N LYS A 162 -14.64 14.93 12.67
CA LYS A 162 -15.00 15.75 11.52
C LYS A 162 -13.91 15.71 10.48
N VAL A 163 -14.29 15.58 9.22
CA VAL A 163 -13.40 15.63 8.05
C VAL A 163 -13.97 16.60 7.02
N GLY A 164 -13.14 17.47 6.49
CA GLY A 164 -13.46 18.30 5.33
C GLY A 164 -13.17 17.50 4.06
N VAL A 165 -14.19 17.24 3.24
CA VAL A 165 -14.11 16.34 2.08
C VAL A 165 -14.27 17.14 0.80
N ILE A 166 -13.25 17.11 -0.07
CA ILE A 166 -13.32 17.66 -1.43
C ILE A 166 -13.68 16.52 -2.39
N ARG A 167 -14.70 16.74 -3.21
CA ARG A 167 -15.17 15.81 -4.24
C ARG A 167 -15.05 16.41 -5.63
N ARG A 168 -14.95 15.54 -6.63
CA ARG A 168 -14.91 15.97 -8.03
C ARG A 168 -16.17 16.78 -8.38
N GLY A 169 -15.97 17.93 -9.03
CA GLY A 169 -17.07 18.84 -9.42
C GLY A 169 -17.60 19.74 -8.31
N LYS A 170 -17.07 19.63 -7.07
CA LYS A 170 -17.45 20.49 -5.94
C LYS A 170 -16.17 21.04 -5.30
N PRO A 171 -15.80 22.31 -5.56
CA PRO A 171 -14.54 22.88 -5.08
C PRO A 171 -14.53 23.15 -3.57
N ASP A 172 -15.69 23.44 -2.98
CA ASP A 172 -15.81 23.69 -1.55
C ASP A 172 -15.89 22.37 -0.77
N PRO A 173 -15.13 22.20 0.33
CA PRO A 173 -15.18 21.00 1.13
C PRO A 173 -16.53 20.82 1.84
N ASP A 174 -17.01 19.60 1.91
CA ASP A 174 -18.15 19.20 2.72
C ASP A 174 -17.67 18.76 4.10
N ASP A 175 -18.25 19.30 5.16
CA ASP A 175 -18.03 18.82 6.52
C ASP A 175 -18.80 17.50 6.76
N VAL A 176 -18.05 16.42 6.97
CA VAL A 176 -18.60 15.08 7.26
C VAL A 176 -18.14 14.63 8.63
N GLU A 177 -19.05 14.15 9.46
CA GLU A 177 -18.72 13.54 10.74
C GLU A 177 -18.73 12.01 10.62
N ILE A 178 -17.62 11.37 10.97
CA ILE A 178 -17.48 9.92 10.99
C ILE A 178 -17.43 9.45 12.44
N VAL A 179 -18.39 8.63 12.86
CA VAL A 179 -18.43 8.06 14.22
C VAL A 179 -17.59 6.77 14.24
N ARG A 180 -16.53 6.75 15.04
CA ARG A 180 -15.62 5.61 15.15
C ARG A 180 -16.33 4.40 15.74
N GLU A 181 -16.11 3.23 15.16
CA GLU A 181 -16.67 1.97 15.65
C GLU A 181 -15.56 0.89 15.72
N LYS A 182 -15.74 -0.10 16.58
CA LYS A 182 -14.92 -1.30 16.52
C LYS A 182 -15.28 -2.08 15.25
N LEU A 183 -14.33 -2.22 14.34
CA LEU A 183 -14.57 -2.94 13.09
C LEU A 183 -14.66 -4.44 13.34
N SER A 184 -15.59 -5.08 12.67
CA SER A 184 -15.70 -6.54 12.60
C SER A 184 -14.98 -7.05 11.35
N PRO A 185 -14.41 -8.28 11.37
CA PRO A 185 -13.88 -8.91 10.18
C PRO A 185 -14.91 -8.93 9.06
N GLN A 186 -14.49 -8.61 7.85
CA GLN A 186 -15.39 -8.56 6.71
C GLN A 186 -15.79 -9.97 6.28
N LYS A 187 -17.05 -10.15 5.95
CA LYS A 187 -17.52 -11.42 5.38
C LYS A 187 -17.10 -11.51 3.92
N MET A 188 -16.58 -12.66 3.53
CA MET A 188 -16.40 -13.00 2.13
C MET A 188 -17.77 -13.20 1.48
N LEU A 189 -18.04 -12.50 0.38
CA LEU A 189 -19.26 -12.71 -0.38
C LEU A 189 -19.05 -13.87 -1.35
N VAL A 190 -19.91 -14.85 -1.27
CA VAL A 190 -19.88 -16.08 -2.10
C VAL A 190 -21.09 -16.07 -3.01
N GLN A 191 -20.87 -16.08 -4.31
CA GLN A 191 -21.93 -16.06 -5.31
C GLN A 191 -21.67 -17.13 -6.37
N LYS A 192 -22.72 -17.85 -6.79
CA LYS A 192 -22.69 -18.65 -8.02
C LYS A 192 -23.22 -17.77 -9.15
N ALA A 193 -22.33 -17.40 -10.04
CA ALA A 193 -22.68 -16.50 -11.14
C ALA A 193 -23.29 -17.25 -12.33
N ASP A 194 -22.71 -18.42 -12.62
CA ASP A 194 -23.19 -19.42 -13.57
C ASP A 194 -23.15 -20.79 -12.86
N PRO A 195 -23.83 -21.81 -13.38
CA PRO A 195 -23.81 -23.13 -12.78
C PRO A 195 -22.41 -23.70 -12.54
N ASP A 196 -21.42 -23.26 -13.34
CA ASP A 196 -20.03 -23.74 -13.34
C ASP A 196 -19.01 -22.71 -12.80
N VAL A 197 -19.43 -21.53 -12.31
CA VAL A 197 -18.55 -20.45 -11.87
C VAL A 197 -18.84 -20.04 -10.44
N LEU A 198 -17.85 -20.22 -9.55
CA LEU A 198 -17.84 -19.67 -8.21
C LEU A 198 -17.20 -18.29 -8.21
N VAL A 199 -17.85 -17.29 -7.63
CA VAL A 199 -17.28 -15.97 -7.37
C VAL A 199 -17.09 -15.78 -5.88
N LEU A 200 -15.85 -15.45 -5.50
CA LEU A 200 -15.44 -15.11 -4.14
C LEU A 200 -15.01 -13.64 -4.12
N ARG A 201 -15.82 -12.78 -3.51
CA ARG A 201 -15.49 -11.36 -3.38
C ARG A 201 -14.87 -11.08 -2.02
N LEU A 202 -13.62 -10.62 -2.04
CA LEU A 202 -12.78 -10.36 -0.88
C LEU A 202 -12.69 -8.86 -0.65
N ARG A 203 -13.26 -8.36 0.44
CA ARG A 203 -13.16 -6.94 0.83
C ARG A 203 -11.95 -6.67 1.72
N SER A 204 -11.42 -7.72 2.32
CA SER A 204 -10.19 -7.72 3.11
C SER A 204 -9.58 -9.12 3.12
N LEU A 205 -8.29 -9.17 3.37
CA LEU A 205 -7.56 -10.41 3.64
C LEU A 205 -7.35 -10.54 5.16
N ASP A 206 -8.45 -10.58 5.91
CA ASP A 206 -8.40 -10.74 7.37
C ASP A 206 -7.77 -12.09 7.75
N PRO A 207 -7.17 -12.23 8.96
CA PRO A 207 -6.62 -13.49 9.44
C PRO A 207 -7.63 -14.63 9.36
N GLY A 208 -7.24 -15.77 8.74
CA GLY A 208 -8.08 -16.93 8.49
C GLY A 208 -8.82 -16.89 7.13
N ARG A 209 -8.66 -15.85 6.34
CA ARG A 209 -9.31 -15.73 5.02
C ARG A 209 -8.87 -16.82 4.05
N ALA A 210 -7.61 -17.17 4.05
CA ALA A 210 -7.10 -18.25 3.18
C ALA A 210 -7.74 -19.58 3.49
N ASP A 211 -8.02 -19.91 4.75
CA ASP A 211 -8.71 -21.13 5.15
C ASP A 211 -10.19 -21.09 4.75
N GLU A 212 -10.84 -19.94 4.88
CA GLU A 212 -12.22 -19.77 4.39
C GLU A 212 -12.30 -20.00 2.88
N ILE A 213 -11.38 -19.40 2.09
CA ILE A 213 -11.29 -19.63 0.65
C ILE A 213 -11.07 -21.09 0.34
N ARG A 214 -10.13 -21.76 1.04
CA ARG A 214 -9.87 -23.20 0.88
C ARG A 214 -11.15 -24.02 1.03
N ASN A 215 -11.91 -23.77 2.09
CA ASN A 215 -13.15 -24.49 2.37
C ASN A 215 -14.19 -24.29 1.25
N ARG A 216 -14.34 -23.05 0.76
CA ARG A 216 -15.26 -22.75 -0.36
C ARG A 216 -14.83 -23.39 -1.67
N LEU A 217 -13.52 -23.41 -1.96
CA LEU A 217 -12.99 -24.09 -3.14
C LEU A 217 -13.24 -25.62 -3.08
N THR A 218 -13.03 -26.23 -1.92
CA THR A 218 -13.29 -27.66 -1.72
C THR A 218 -14.78 -27.99 -1.86
N GLU A 219 -15.65 -27.15 -1.28
CA GLU A 219 -17.11 -27.29 -1.42
C GLU A 219 -17.53 -27.15 -2.89
N ALA A 220 -17.00 -26.15 -3.60
CA ALA A 220 -17.30 -25.94 -5.02
C ALA A 220 -16.94 -27.16 -5.89
N GLN A 221 -15.75 -27.74 -5.67
CA GLN A 221 -15.34 -28.94 -6.37
C GLN A 221 -16.32 -30.15 -6.14
N SER A 222 -16.79 -30.30 -4.91
CA SER A 222 -17.78 -31.37 -4.59
C SER A 222 -19.13 -31.12 -5.26
N GLN A 223 -19.44 -29.89 -5.63
CA GLN A 223 -20.65 -29.46 -6.33
C GLN A 223 -20.49 -29.42 -7.85
N GLY A 224 -19.34 -29.86 -8.40
CA GLY A 224 -19.09 -29.91 -9.84
C GLY A 224 -18.83 -28.52 -10.44
N ILE A 225 -18.42 -27.51 -9.64
CA ILE A 225 -17.99 -26.21 -10.11
C ILE A 225 -16.54 -26.33 -10.57
N HIS A 226 -16.21 -25.82 -11.76
CA HIS A 226 -14.90 -25.97 -12.38
C HIS A 226 -14.15 -24.65 -12.60
N LYS A 227 -14.79 -23.49 -12.39
CA LYS A 227 -14.23 -22.16 -12.62
C LYS A 227 -14.37 -21.27 -11.39
N VAL A 228 -13.39 -20.38 -11.15
CA VAL A 228 -13.40 -19.48 -10.01
C VAL A 228 -13.04 -18.05 -10.45
N ILE A 229 -13.75 -17.10 -9.88
CA ILE A 229 -13.37 -15.67 -9.91
C ILE A 229 -13.07 -15.24 -8.48
N LEU A 230 -11.88 -14.63 -8.26
CA LEU A 230 -11.55 -13.92 -7.04
C LEU A 230 -11.70 -12.41 -7.31
N ASP A 231 -12.71 -11.79 -6.71
CA ASP A 231 -12.92 -10.35 -6.84
C ASP A 231 -12.17 -9.62 -5.70
N LEU A 232 -11.05 -8.98 -6.05
CA LEU A 232 -10.18 -8.20 -5.14
C LEU A 232 -10.43 -6.71 -5.23
N ARG A 233 -11.41 -6.26 -5.97
CA ARG A 233 -11.75 -4.83 -6.06
C ARG A 233 -12.14 -4.29 -4.70
N GLU A 234 -11.63 -3.09 -4.39
CA GLU A 234 -11.79 -2.45 -3.08
C GLU A 234 -11.15 -3.23 -1.90
N CYS A 235 -10.29 -4.21 -2.17
CA CYS A 235 -9.57 -4.96 -1.16
C CYS A 235 -8.25 -4.26 -0.82
N GLY A 236 -8.23 -3.51 0.27
CA GLY A 236 -7.07 -2.71 0.69
C GLY A 236 -6.56 -3.02 2.10
N ARG A 237 -7.06 -4.08 2.76
CA ARG A 237 -6.70 -4.41 4.16
C ARG A 237 -6.34 -5.89 4.32
N GLY A 238 -5.50 -6.14 5.31
CA GLY A 238 -5.11 -7.49 5.73
C GLY A 238 -3.60 -7.72 5.64
N PRO A 239 -3.09 -8.74 6.36
CA PRO A 239 -1.66 -9.06 6.34
C PRO A 239 -1.26 -9.78 5.05
N VAL A 240 -0.03 -9.55 4.59
CA VAL A 240 0.54 -10.23 3.41
C VAL A 240 0.61 -11.75 3.59
N SER A 241 0.71 -12.26 4.82
CA SER A 241 0.67 -13.69 5.12
C SER A 241 -0.61 -14.38 4.60
N GLU A 242 -1.76 -13.71 4.66
CA GLU A 242 -3.02 -14.22 4.11
C GLU A 242 -3.03 -14.20 2.56
N ALA A 243 -2.44 -13.18 1.94
CA ALA A 243 -2.25 -13.13 0.50
C ALA A 243 -1.37 -14.28 0.00
N VAL A 244 -0.24 -14.52 0.66
CA VAL A 244 0.68 -15.63 0.37
C VAL A 244 -0.02 -16.98 0.58
N ALA A 245 -0.74 -17.15 1.69
CA ALA A 245 -1.49 -18.38 1.97
C ALA A 245 -2.59 -18.62 0.92
N THR A 246 -3.26 -17.55 0.48
CA THR A 246 -4.27 -17.62 -0.60
C THR A 246 -3.62 -17.98 -1.93
N ALA A 247 -2.50 -17.35 -2.31
CA ALA A 247 -1.78 -17.68 -3.54
C ALA A 247 -1.36 -19.17 -3.60
N ARG A 248 -0.95 -19.75 -2.46
CA ARG A 248 -0.59 -21.16 -2.36
C ARG A 248 -1.75 -22.14 -2.64
N LEU A 249 -2.99 -21.67 -2.53
CA LEU A 249 -4.16 -22.50 -2.90
C LEU A 249 -4.25 -22.73 -4.41
N PHE A 250 -3.58 -21.91 -5.21
CA PHE A 250 -3.67 -21.89 -6.67
C PHE A 250 -2.33 -22.19 -7.37
N ILE A 251 -1.20 -21.76 -6.80
CA ILE A 251 0.14 -21.83 -7.40
C ILE A 251 0.90 -23.02 -6.84
N SER A 252 1.32 -23.93 -7.73
CA SER A 252 1.97 -25.19 -7.33
C SER A 252 3.50 -25.11 -7.29
N SER A 253 4.11 -24.14 -7.96
CA SER A 253 5.56 -23.99 -8.04
C SER A 253 5.94 -22.54 -8.32
N GLY A 254 7.17 -22.17 -8.03
CA GLY A 254 7.70 -20.82 -8.26
C GLY A 254 7.63 -19.94 -7.03
N THR A 255 8.04 -18.71 -7.20
CA THR A 255 8.00 -17.65 -6.17
C THR A 255 6.65 -16.97 -6.18
N ILE A 256 6.11 -16.65 -5.00
CA ILE A 256 4.90 -15.84 -4.84
C ILE A 256 5.29 -14.35 -4.74
N ALA A 257 6.21 -14.05 -3.84
CA ALA A 257 6.75 -12.70 -3.64
C ALA A 257 8.11 -12.78 -2.97
N THR A 258 8.86 -11.68 -3.02
CA THR A 258 10.10 -11.50 -2.24
C THR A 258 10.00 -10.20 -1.45
N LEU A 259 10.30 -10.23 -0.16
CA LEU A 259 10.47 -9.04 0.68
C LEU A 259 11.95 -8.67 0.72
N ARG A 260 12.29 -7.41 0.41
CA ARG A 260 13.67 -6.90 0.40
C ARG A 260 13.73 -5.52 1.05
N GLY A 261 14.76 -5.30 1.86
CA GLY A 261 15.08 -4.01 2.47
C GLY A 261 16.58 -3.90 2.76
N GLN A 262 17.05 -2.73 3.15
CA GLN A 262 18.49 -2.53 3.44
C GLN A 262 18.95 -3.33 4.66
N THR A 263 18.16 -3.32 5.73
CA THR A 263 18.47 -3.97 7.01
C THR A 263 17.56 -5.16 7.29
N VAL A 264 16.56 -5.39 6.45
CA VAL A 264 15.64 -6.52 6.56
C VAL A 264 16.20 -7.67 5.73
N SER A 265 16.32 -8.86 6.35
CA SER A 265 16.76 -10.06 5.63
C SER A 265 15.82 -10.35 4.47
N ASN A 266 16.38 -10.66 3.30
CA ASN A 266 15.59 -11.06 2.15
C ASN A 266 14.76 -12.30 2.48
N GLN A 267 13.45 -12.18 2.32
CA GLN A 267 12.51 -13.29 2.55
C GLN A 267 11.82 -13.64 1.23
N VAL A 268 11.96 -14.90 0.81
CA VAL A 268 11.30 -15.44 -0.37
C VAL A 268 10.08 -16.25 0.05
N PHE A 269 8.92 -15.87 -0.43
CA PHE A 269 7.68 -16.60 -0.26
C PHE A 269 7.48 -17.50 -1.47
N SER A 270 7.60 -18.82 -1.28
CA SER A 270 7.49 -19.81 -2.34
C SER A 270 6.14 -20.50 -2.32
N ALA A 271 5.74 -20.98 -3.49
CA ALA A 271 4.61 -21.90 -3.63
C ALA A 271 4.89 -23.22 -2.90
N GLU A 272 3.81 -23.87 -2.43
CA GLU A 272 3.84 -25.16 -1.76
C GLU A 272 2.90 -26.12 -2.48
N PRO A 273 3.39 -27.12 -3.24
CA PRO A 273 2.55 -27.99 -4.07
C PRO A 273 1.46 -28.75 -3.30
N ASN A 274 1.73 -29.08 -2.03
CA ASN A 274 0.81 -29.78 -1.14
C ASN A 274 -0.32 -28.89 -0.60
N ARG A 275 -0.23 -27.58 -0.75
CA ARG A 275 -1.27 -26.63 -0.36
C ARG A 275 -2.25 -26.30 -1.48
N VAL A 276 -1.95 -26.70 -2.71
CA VAL A 276 -2.82 -26.42 -3.85
C VAL A 276 -4.14 -27.15 -3.73
N VAL A 277 -5.21 -26.37 -3.71
CA VAL A 277 -6.59 -26.89 -3.68
C VAL A 277 -7.24 -26.72 -5.06
N TRP A 278 -6.95 -25.65 -5.78
CA TRP A 278 -7.62 -25.34 -7.04
C TRP A 278 -6.66 -25.38 -8.23
N ARG A 279 -6.93 -26.30 -9.17
CA ARG A 279 -6.15 -26.45 -10.41
C ARG A 279 -6.92 -26.05 -11.67
N GLY A 280 -8.23 -25.82 -11.55
CA GLY A 280 -9.09 -25.37 -12.64
C GLY A 280 -8.82 -23.90 -13.04
N PRO A 281 -9.53 -23.42 -14.06
CA PRO A 281 -9.47 -22.01 -14.47
C PRO A 281 -9.79 -21.07 -13.31
N VAL A 282 -9.06 -19.93 -13.27
CA VAL A 282 -9.26 -18.88 -12.27
C VAL A 282 -8.96 -17.52 -12.90
N SER A 283 -9.79 -16.52 -12.60
CA SER A 283 -9.53 -15.12 -12.90
C SER A 283 -9.61 -14.29 -11.63
N LEU A 284 -8.81 -13.22 -11.57
CA LEU A 284 -8.86 -12.20 -10.52
C LEU A 284 -9.42 -10.92 -11.09
N LEU A 285 -10.26 -10.22 -10.31
CA LEU A 285 -10.71 -8.87 -10.65
C LEU A 285 -9.96 -7.87 -9.78
N THR A 286 -9.42 -6.83 -10.41
CA THR A 286 -8.69 -5.73 -9.74
C THR A 286 -9.21 -4.38 -10.19
N ASP A 287 -9.00 -3.37 -9.35
CA ASP A 287 -9.26 -1.97 -9.66
C ASP A 287 -8.18 -1.06 -9.04
N ALA A 288 -8.28 0.25 -9.27
CA ALA A 288 -7.35 1.23 -8.74
C ALA A 288 -7.37 1.35 -7.20
N THR A 289 -8.31 0.71 -6.52
CA THR A 289 -8.44 0.70 -5.06
C THR A 289 -7.90 -0.58 -4.43
N THR A 290 -7.65 -1.62 -5.24
CA THR A 290 -6.95 -2.84 -4.81
C THR A 290 -5.55 -2.48 -4.34
N SER A 291 -5.20 -2.78 -3.08
CA SER A 291 -3.94 -2.31 -2.49
C SER A 291 -3.34 -3.28 -1.47
N GLY A 292 -2.06 -3.10 -1.15
CA GLY A 292 -1.36 -3.82 -0.10
C GLY A 292 -1.27 -5.33 -0.33
N ALA A 293 -1.79 -6.13 0.61
CA ALA A 293 -1.74 -7.60 0.54
C ALA A 293 -2.43 -8.17 -0.71
N ALA A 294 -3.53 -7.55 -1.17
CA ALA A 294 -4.24 -7.99 -2.37
C ALA A 294 -3.37 -7.85 -3.64
N GLU A 295 -2.46 -6.86 -3.67
CA GLU A 295 -1.51 -6.68 -4.76
C GLU A 295 -0.47 -7.80 -4.82
N VAL A 296 -0.02 -8.26 -3.66
CA VAL A 296 0.91 -9.41 -3.58
C VAL A 296 0.26 -10.67 -4.16
N LEU A 297 -1.02 -10.92 -3.86
CA LEU A 297 -1.79 -12.02 -4.44
C LEU A 297 -1.94 -11.84 -5.96
N ALA A 298 -2.38 -10.67 -6.41
CA ALA A 298 -2.59 -10.39 -7.83
C ALA A 298 -1.28 -10.51 -8.63
N SER A 299 -0.17 -9.94 -8.12
CA SER A 299 1.14 -10.01 -8.77
C SER A 299 1.67 -11.46 -8.88
N ALA A 300 1.44 -12.27 -7.85
CA ALA A 300 1.81 -13.68 -7.87
C ALA A 300 1.06 -14.46 -8.97
N MET A 301 -0.23 -14.18 -9.15
CA MET A 301 -1.04 -14.83 -10.19
C MET A 301 -0.61 -14.42 -11.59
N VAL A 302 -0.31 -13.12 -11.81
CA VAL A 302 0.21 -12.60 -13.09
C VAL A 302 1.55 -13.25 -13.43
N SER A 303 2.54 -13.14 -12.55
CA SER A 303 3.92 -13.57 -12.85
C SER A 303 4.05 -15.10 -12.96
N ASN A 304 3.23 -15.88 -12.25
CA ASN A 304 3.21 -17.33 -12.39
C ASN A 304 2.25 -17.83 -13.49
N HIS A 305 1.66 -16.94 -14.27
CA HIS A 305 0.69 -17.27 -15.34
C HIS A 305 -0.41 -18.23 -14.87
N ARG A 306 -0.86 -18.04 -13.61
CA ARG A 306 -1.80 -18.99 -12.99
C ARG A 306 -3.25 -18.73 -13.38
N GLY A 307 -3.54 -17.56 -13.88
CA GLY A 307 -4.87 -17.16 -14.33
C GLY A 307 -4.82 -15.72 -14.84
N ASP A 308 -5.93 -15.27 -15.39
CA ASP A 308 -6.04 -13.91 -15.88
C ASP A 308 -6.36 -12.96 -14.73
N VAL A 309 -5.67 -11.82 -14.71
CA VAL A 309 -6.00 -10.67 -13.85
C VAL A 309 -6.65 -9.62 -14.74
N VAL A 310 -7.89 -9.28 -14.43
CA VAL A 310 -8.76 -8.48 -15.30
C VAL A 310 -9.19 -7.21 -14.56
N GLY A 311 -9.09 -6.07 -15.20
CA GLY A 311 -9.54 -4.80 -14.64
C GLY A 311 -8.53 -3.68 -14.76
N GLU A 312 -8.38 -2.89 -13.70
CA GLU A 312 -7.47 -1.75 -13.67
C GLU A 312 -6.18 -2.07 -12.92
N ARG A 313 -5.13 -1.25 -13.18
CA ARG A 313 -3.89 -1.29 -12.41
C ARG A 313 -4.20 -1.03 -10.93
N THR A 314 -3.60 -1.79 -10.03
CA THR A 314 -3.75 -1.63 -8.59
C THR A 314 -2.99 -0.40 -8.06
N PHE A 315 -3.19 -0.05 -6.81
CA PHE A 315 -2.72 1.22 -6.27
C PHE A 315 -1.20 1.31 -6.04
N GLY A 316 -0.58 0.26 -5.49
CA GLY A 316 0.86 0.25 -5.19
C GLY A 316 1.20 0.59 -3.73
N LEU A 317 0.66 -0.14 -2.74
CA LEU A 317 0.93 0.05 -1.31
C LEU A 317 1.69 -1.11 -0.64
N ALA A 318 2.07 -2.16 -1.39
CA ALA A 318 2.65 -3.36 -0.80
C ALA A 318 4.09 -3.11 -0.31
N SER A 319 4.21 -2.78 0.96
CA SER A 319 5.48 -2.55 1.67
C SER A 319 5.38 -2.99 3.14
N GLU A 320 6.52 -3.04 3.81
CA GLU A 320 6.61 -3.34 5.24
C GLU A 320 7.09 -2.11 5.98
N GLN A 321 6.30 -1.66 6.97
CA GLN A 321 6.66 -0.56 7.83
C GLN A 321 7.14 -1.05 9.19
N LYS A 322 8.05 -0.28 9.80
CA LYS A 322 8.54 -0.50 11.15
C LYS A 322 8.32 0.75 11.99
N LEU A 323 7.76 0.56 13.17
CA LEU A 323 7.70 1.60 14.20
C LEU A 323 9.04 1.65 14.94
N ILE A 324 9.68 2.81 14.94
CA ILE A 324 11.00 3.06 15.57
C ILE A 324 10.83 4.21 16.55
N THR A 325 11.07 3.94 17.83
CA THR A 325 11.05 4.96 18.89
C THR A 325 12.41 5.67 18.93
N LEU A 326 12.41 6.99 19.09
CA LEU A 326 13.59 7.81 19.24
C LEU A 326 13.83 8.16 20.72
N ASP A 327 15.05 8.61 21.04
CA ASP A 327 15.49 8.86 22.42
C ASP A 327 14.75 10.03 23.09
N ASP A 328 14.24 10.98 22.29
CA ASP A 328 13.45 12.12 22.78
C ASP A 328 11.96 11.77 23.03
N GLY A 329 11.58 10.50 22.86
CA GLY A 329 10.22 10.01 23.01
C GLY A 329 9.33 10.17 21.78
N SER A 330 9.85 10.72 20.67
CA SER A 330 9.19 10.73 19.37
C SER A 330 9.29 9.35 18.68
N ALA A 331 8.65 9.17 17.53
CA ALA A 331 8.72 7.92 16.79
C ALA A 331 8.63 8.12 15.28
N LEU A 332 9.14 7.13 14.57
CA LEU A 332 8.99 7.00 13.11
C LEU A 332 8.17 5.76 12.78
N ILE A 333 7.23 5.88 11.85
CA ILE A 333 6.81 4.76 11.02
C ILE A 333 7.65 4.87 9.76
N LEU A 334 8.48 3.88 9.47
CA LEU A 334 9.39 3.91 8.33
C LEU A 334 9.17 2.69 7.45
N THR A 335 9.04 2.88 6.15
CA THR A 335 9.07 1.81 5.17
C THR A 335 10.47 1.21 5.15
N VAL A 336 10.61 -0.03 5.64
CA VAL A 336 11.90 -0.70 5.81
C VAL A 336 12.15 -1.78 4.77
N ALA A 337 11.09 -2.25 4.08
CA ALA A 337 11.21 -3.22 3.01
C ALA A 337 10.02 -3.14 2.04
N ASN A 338 10.26 -3.51 0.77
CA ASN A 338 9.26 -3.57 -0.27
C ASN A 338 9.00 -5.02 -0.70
N TYR A 339 7.75 -5.29 -1.08
CA TYR A 339 7.40 -6.54 -1.74
C TYR A 339 7.69 -6.43 -3.24
N TYR A 340 8.36 -7.45 -3.74
CA TYR A 340 8.69 -7.61 -5.15
C TYR A 340 7.92 -8.79 -5.72
N ASN A 341 7.43 -8.64 -6.93
CA ASN A 341 6.83 -9.74 -7.67
C ASN A 341 7.89 -10.80 -8.06
N PRO A 342 7.49 -11.97 -8.54
CA PRO A 342 8.42 -13.00 -9.01
C PRO A 342 9.40 -12.54 -10.09
N ASP A 343 9.04 -11.54 -10.90
CA ASP A 343 9.88 -10.96 -11.95
C ASP A 343 10.91 -9.93 -11.41
N GLY A 344 10.90 -9.67 -10.10
CA GLY A 344 11.82 -8.76 -9.42
C GLY A 344 11.44 -7.28 -9.48
N LYS A 345 10.21 -6.93 -9.90
CA LYS A 345 9.69 -5.57 -9.90
C LYS A 345 9.05 -5.23 -8.55
N SER A 346 9.30 -4.03 -8.03
CA SER A 346 8.63 -3.51 -6.84
C SER A 346 7.12 -3.37 -7.08
N ILE A 347 6.32 -3.68 -6.07
CA ILE A 347 4.87 -3.42 -6.10
C ILE A 347 4.58 -2.03 -5.55
N LEU A 348 5.37 -1.54 -4.58
CA LEU A 348 5.22 -0.21 -4.01
C LEU A 348 5.32 0.84 -5.12
N GLU A 349 4.37 1.78 -5.17
CA GLU A 349 4.20 2.85 -6.16
C GLU A 349 3.90 2.39 -7.60
N GLU A 350 4.38 1.21 -7.99
CA GLU A 350 4.17 0.64 -9.33
C GLU A 350 2.79 -0.01 -9.47
N GLY A 351 2.27 -0.61 -8.41
CA GLY A 351 1.08 -1.44 -8.47
C GLY A 351 1.24 -2.67 -9.37
N VAL A 352 0.15 -3.37 -9.60
CA VAL A 352 0.08 -4.54 -10.47
C VAL A 352 -0.70 -4.20 -11.74
N VAL A 353 -0.08 -4.37 -12.89
CA VAL A 353 -0.74 -4.24 -14.18
C VAL A 353 -1.51 -5.53 -14.45
N PRO A 354 -2.83 -5.49 -14.69
CA PRO A 354 -3.60 -6.67 -15.03
C PRO A 354 -3.16 -7.27 -16.37
N THR A 355 -3.40 -8.56 -16.58
CA THR A 355 -3.15 -9.22 -17.88
C THR A 355 -4.12 -8.71 -18.96
N GLU A 356 -5.34 -8.36 -18.53
CA GLU A 356 -6.38 -7.77 -19.38
C GLU A 356 -6.88 -6.47 -18.76
N THR A 357 -6.50 -5.35 -19.35
CA THR A 357 -6.92 -4.03 -18.87
C THR A 357 -8.34 -3.72 -19.36
N VAL A 358 -9.25 -3.54 -18.41
CA VAL A 358 -10.64 -3.14 -18.66
C VAL A 358 -10.94 -1.94 -17.76
N ARG A 359 -11.31 -0.80 -18.37
CA ARG A 359 -11.75 0.36 -17.60
C ARG A 359 -13.23 0.21 -17.26
N ALA A 360 -13.57 0.54 -16.04
CA ALA A 360 -14.97 0.73 -15.70
C ALA A 360 -15.45 2.04 -16.33
N VAL A 361 -16.40 1.97 -17.27
CA VAL A 361 -17.00 3.17 -17.86
C VAL A 361 -17.81 3.87 -16.78
N ALA A 362 -17.51 5.15 -16.53
CA ALA A 362 -18.42 6.02 -15.79
C ALA A 362 -19.68 6.20 -16.65
N GLN A 363 -20.86 6.06 -16.05
CA GLN A 363 -22.15 6.19 -16.76
C GLN A 363 -22.45 7.60 -17.30
N ASP A 364 -21.58 8.59 -17.03
CA ASP A 364 -21.83 10.00 -17.38
C ASP A 364 -21.27 10.45 -18.76
N ASP A 365 -20.64 9.57 -19.55
CA ASP A 365 -20.13 9.97 -20.88
C ASP A 365 -21.16 9.84 -22.03
N ALA A 366 -22.44 9.71 -21.71
CA ALA A 366 -23.50 9.57 -22.73
C ALA A 366 -24.00 10.89 -23.31
N GLU A 367 -23.54 12.07 -22.86
CA GLU A 367 -23.95 13.36 -23.44
C GLU A 367 -22.77 14.34 -23.58
N SER A 368 -21.86 14.09 -24.51
CA SER A 368 -21.10 15.15 -25.20
C SER A 368 -20.41 14.66 -26.47
N ASP A 369 -21.18 14.34 -27.49
CA ASP A 369 -20.70 14.44 -28.87
C ASP A 369 -20.69 15.92 -29.26
N GLY A 370 -19.52 16.50 -29.39
CA GLY A 370 -19.37 17.87 -29.85
C GLY A 370 -17.95 18.43 -29.83
N ALA A 371 -17.19 18.12 -30.89
CA ALA A 371 -16.11 18.96 -31.47
C ALA A 371 -14.77 19.15 -30.77
N ASN A 372 -13.78 18.51 -31.32
CA ASN A 372 -12.57 19.06 -32.01
C ASN A 372 -11.27 19.31 -31.26
N ASP A 373 -10.30 18.52 -31.70
CA ASP A 373 -8.92 18.85 -32.16
C ASP A 373 -7.83 19.29 -31.16
N GLY A 374 -6.73 18.54 -31.23
CA GLY A 374 -5.39 19.09 -31.18
C GLY A 374 -4.61 18.96 -29.86
N GLY A 375 -3.74 17.97 -29.76
CA GLY A 375 -2.57 18.04 -28.88
C GLY A 375 -2.41 16.88 -27.88
N ALA A 376 -1.70 15.85 -28.31
CA ALA A 376 -1.34 14.73 -27.44
C ALA A 376 -0.32 15.14 -26.38
N ALA A 377 -0.78 15.34 -25.14
CA ALA A 377 0.02 15.25 -23.93
C ALA A 377 -0.23 13.87 -23.28
N PRO A 378 0.73 13.25 -22.56
CA PRO A 378 0.52 11.97 -21.92
C PRO A 378 -0.62 12.09 -20.90
N GLN A 379 -1.75 11.43 -21.18
CA GLN A 379 -2.93 11.44 -20.32
C GLN A 379 -2.61 10.71 -19.03
N GLN A 380 -2.45 11.48 -17.96
CA GLN A 380 -2.48 10.98 -16.59
C GLN A 380 -3.84 10.30 -16.37
N GLN A 381 -3.80 9.04 -15.96
CA GLN A 381 -4.98 8.24 -15.67
C GLN A 381 -5.81 8.93 -14.59
N SER A 382 -7.02 9.38 -14.95
CA SER A 382 -8.00 9.85 -13.97
C SER A 382 -8.48 8.67 -13.13
N PRO A 383 -8.58 8.81 -11.80
CA PRO A 383 -9.22 7.81 -10.96
C PRO A 383 -10.67 7.58 -11.42
N SER A 384 -11.15 6.34 -11.34
CA SER A 384 -12.57 6.01 -11.55
C SER A 384 -13.48 6.90 -10.68
N ASP A 385 -14.62 7.30 -11.19
CA ASP A 385 -15.58 8.16 -10.50
C ASP A 385 -15.93 7.64 -9.10
N PRO A 386 -15.64 8.41 -8.03
CA PRO A 386 -15.85 7.97 -6.67
C PRO A 386 -17.31 7.99 -6.21
N SER A 387 -18.23 8.53 -7.01
CA SER A 387 -19.66 8.59 -6.67
C SER A 387 -20.38 7.24 -6.75
N LEU A 388 -19.73 6.23 -7.32
CA LEU A 388 -20.29 4.89 -7.45
C LEU A 388 -19.86 4.04 -6.25
N GLY A 389 -20.77 3.79 -5.33
CA GLY A 389 -20.62 2.81 -4.25
C GLY A 389 -20.21 1.42 -4.76
N PRO A 390 -20.02 0.41 -3.88
CA PRO A 390 -19.52 -0.91 -4.25
C PRO A 390 -20.31 -1.47 -5.42
N ARG A 391 -19.64 -1.64 -6.58
CA ARG A 391 -20.29 -2.10 -7.81
C ARG A 391 -20.80 -3.51 -7.61
N PRO A 392 -22.09 -3.77 -7.82
CA PRO A 392 -22.60 -5.13 -7.77
C PRO A 392 -21.98 -5.96 -8.91
N LEU A 393 -21.81 -7.25 -8.68
CA LEU A 393 -21.52 -8.22 -9.74
C LEU A 393 -22.79 -8.31 -10.60
N SER A 394 -22.86 -7.54 -11.65
CA SER A 394 -23.99 -7.54 -12.59
C SER A 394 -23.48 -7.92 -13.98
N PRO A 395 -24.36 -8.39 -14.87
CA PRO A 395 -24.01 -8.60 -16.28
C PRO A 395 -23.54 -7.32 -17.00
N GLU A 396 -23.81 -6.16 -16.43
CA GLU A 396 -23.38 -4.85 -16.94
C GLU A 396 -21.94 -4.49 -16.53
N ASP A 397 -21.40 -5.16 -15.48
CA ASP A 397 -20.02 -4.99 -15.03
C ASP A 397 -19.04 -5.51 -16.10
N GLN A 398 -18.38 -4.60 -16.79
CA GLN A 398 -17.49 -4.92 -17.91
C GLN A 398 -16.28 -5.76 -17.48
N ILE A 399 -15.72 -5.48 -16.30
CA ILE A 399 -14.58 -6.24 -15.75
C ILE A 399 -15.01 -7.68 -15.47
N TYR A 400 -16.13 -7.85 -14.80
CA TYR A 400 -16.69 -9.16 -14.50
C TYR A 400 -17.05 -9.94 -15.77
N ARG A 401 -17.70 -9.30 -16.76
CA ARG A 401 -18.06 -9.90 -18.04
C ARG A 401 -16.83 -10.35 -18.82
N LYS A 402 -15.77 -9.53 -18.84
CA LYS A 402 -14.52 -9.89 -19.51
C LYS A 402 -13.85 -11.11 -18.84
N ALA A 403 -13.85 -11.17 -17.52
CA ALA A 403 -13.34 -12.35 -16.79
C ALA A 403 -14.13 -13.62 -17.10
N LEU A 404 -15.46 -13.54 -17.20
CA LEU A 404 -16.29 -14.67 -17.63
C LEU A 404 -15.98 -15.12 -19.06
N GLU A 405 -15.80 -14.16 -19.98
CA GLU A 405 -15.40 -14.44 -21.37
C GLU A 405 -14.09 -15.23 -21.42
N LEU A 406 -13.05 -14.78 -20.70
CA LEU A 406 -11.75 -15.44 -20.65
C LEU A 406 -11.83 -16.84 -20.02
N LEU A 407 -12.58 -16.99 -18.94
CA LEU A 407 -12.80 -18.31 -18.31
C LEU A 407 -13.55 -19.30 -19.21
N ASN A 408 -14.36 -18.80 -20.13
CA ASN A 408 -15.14 -19.62 -21.08
C ASN A 408 -14.41 -19.82 -22.42
N ALA A 409 -13.33 -19.07 -22.68
CA ALA A 409 -12.52 -19.26 -23.87
C ALA A 409 -11.87 -20.65 -23.89
N PRO A 410 -11.83 -21.34 -25.04
CA PRO A 410 -11.12 -22.61 -25.15
C PRO A 410 -9.62 -22.36 -24.83
N PRO A 411 -8.95 -23.32 -24.15
CA PRO A 411 -7.54 -23.16 -23.78
C PRO A 411 -6.70 -22.91 -25.03
N VAL A 412 -6.08 -21.72 -25.08
CA VAL A 412 -5.15 -21.38 -26.16
C VAL A 412 -3.97 -22.36 -26.04
N LYS A 413 -3.82 -23.27 -27.01
CA LYS A 413 -2.62 -24.10 -27.12
C LYS A 413 -1.43 -23.15 -27.29
N LYS A 414 -0.66 -22.92 -26.20
CA LYS A 414 0.63 -22.27 -26.33
C LYS A 414 1.47 -23.16 -27.27
N ALA A 415 1.85 -22.60 -28.41
CA ALA A 415 2.84 -23.23 -29.28
C ALA A 415 4.12 -23.47 -28.46
N ALA A 416 4.60 -24.70 -28.50
CA ALA A 416 5.80 -25.16 -27.78
C ALA A 416 7.06 -24.50 -28.32
#